data_18d0afe5be1931748597e6b72a50f861
#
_entry.id   18d0afe5be1931748597e6b72a50f861
#
_cell.length_a   1.000
_cell.length_b   1.000
_cell.length_c   1.000
_cell.angle_alpha   90.00
_cell.angle_beta   90.00
_cell.angle_gamma   90.00
#
_symmetry.space_group_name_H-M   'P 1'
#
loop_
_entity.id
_entity.type
_entity.pdbx_description
1 polymer ?
#
loop_
_entity_poly.entity_id
_entity_poly.type
_entity_poly.pdbx_seq_one_letter_code
_entity_poly.pdbx_strand_id
1 'polypeptide(L)'
;MVRRRSYYVYIMASKSRVIYVGVTGFLMASVLRHRAGEGGAFTRKYRVHRLVYFHTFHNIGHAIARETEIKKWRREKKVALIEARNPTWEDLAEGWGEPAVMRVARKAGSSPGFQPGSE
;
A
#
# COMPACT_ATOMS: atom_id res chain seq x y z
N MET A 1 22.70 -15.11 14.57
CA MET A 1 22.06 -15.09 13.28
C MET A 1 21.70 -13.66 12.88
N VAL A 2 22.02 -13.27 11.67
CA VAL A 2 21.75 -11.93 11.22
C VAL A 2 20.37 -11.85 10.59
N ARG A 3 19.58 -10.90 11.07
CA ARG A 3 18.25 -10.73 10.53
C ARG A 3 18.31 -9.77 9.35
N ARG A 4 17.78 -10.19 8.21
CA ARG A 4 17.77 -9.36 7.04
C ARG A 4 16.72 -8.27 7.19
N ARG A 5 17.10 -7.04 6.95
CA ARG A 5 16.16 -5.94 7.00
C ARG A 5 15.41 -5.85 5.68
N SER A 6 14.20 -5.35 5.75
CA SER A 6 13.38 -5.16 4.57
C SER A 6 12.95 -3.71 4.46
N TYR A 7 12.92 -3.24 3.23
CA TYR A 7 12.47 -1.89 2.91
C TYR A 7 11.45 -2.02 1.80
N TYR A 8 10.51 -1.10 1.75
CA TYR A 8 9.39 -1.22 0.83
C TYR A 8 9.20 0.05 0.06
N VAL A 9 9.04 -0.08 -1.26
CA VAL A 9 8.48 1.00 -2.06
C VAL A 9 7.00 0.68 -2.14
N TYR A 10 6.16 1.63 -1.79
CA TYR A 10 4.73 1.37 -1.75
C TYR A 10 3.97 2.50 -2.42
N ILE A 11 2.78 2.17 -2.89
CA ILE A 11 1.90 3.16 -3.50
C ILE A 11 0.56 3.07 -2.80
N MET A 12 0.08 4.23 -2.36
CA MET A 12 -1.25 4.32 -1.77
C MET A 12 -2.14 5.15 -2.67
N ALA A 13 -3.43 4.93 -2.58
CA ALA A 13 -4.38 5.64 -3.43
C ALA A 13 -5.63 6.00 -2.66
N SER A 14 -6.29 7.07 -3.10
CA SER A 14 -7.60 7.43 -2.60
C SER A 14 -8.65 6.65 -3.39
N LYS A 15 -9.91 6.78 -2.98
CA LYS A 15 -11.00 6.19 -3.75
C LYS A 15 -11.04 6.71 -5.17
N SER A 16 -10.72 7.99 -5.35
CA SER A 16 -10.71 8.60 -6.67
C SER A 16 -9.38 8.40 -7.38
N ARG A 17 -8.51 7.57 -6.80
CA ARG A 17 -7.24 7.17 -7.40
C ARG A 17 -6.21 8.27 -7.48
N VAL A 18 -6.21 9.15 -6.48
CA VAL A 18 -5.06 10.03 -6.26
C VAL A 18 -3.94 9.15 -5.70
N ILE A 19 -2.74 9.25 -6.25
CA ILE A 19 -1.64 8.34 -5.98
C ILE A 19 -0.57 9.00 -5.11
N TYR A 20 -0.05 8.24 -4.15
CA TYR A 20 1.10 8.65 -3.34
C TYR A 20 2.13 7.53 -3.37
N VAL A 21 3.38 7.86 -3.67
CA VAL A 21 4.48 6.89 -3.71
C VAL A 21 5.40 7.16 -2.54
N GLY A 22 5.75 6.13 -1.78
CA GLY A 22 6.63 6.29 -0.63
C GLY A 22 7.59 5.13 -0.48
N VAL A 23 8.55 5.29 0.43
CA VAL A 23 9.50 4.25 0.79
C VAL A 23 9.56 4.19 2.30
N THR A 24 9.64 2.99 2.86
CA THR A 24 9.63 2.82 4.31
C THR A 24 10.30 1.52 4.71
N GLY A 25 10.82 1.48 5.92
CA GLY A 25 11.27 0.23 6.53
C GLY A 25 10.19 -0.43 7.37
N PHE A 26 9.01 0.21 7.51
CA PHE A 26 7.94 -0.28 8.38
C PHE A 26 6.61 -0.10 7.65
N LEU A 27 6.33 -1.04 6.76
CA LEU A 27 5.19 -0.87 5.84
C LEU A 27 3.85 -0.73 6.58
N MET A 28 3.57 -1.63 7.51
CA MET A 28 2.29 -1.57 8.22
C MET A 28 2.14 -0.25 8.98
N ALA A 29 3.19 0.17 9.69
CA ALA A 29 3.11 1.41 10.44
C ALA A 29 2.89 2.61 9.52
N SER A 30 3.55 2.61 8.37
CA SER A 30 3.39 3.70 7.42
C SER A 30 1.97 3.77 6.87
N VAL A 31 1.42 2.62 6.50
CA VAL A 31 0.05 2.56 5.98
C VAL A 31 -0.94 3.04 7.03
N LEU A 32 -0.78 2.58 8.28
CA LEU A 32 -1.70 2.97 9.34
C LEU A 32 -1.62 4.46 9.64
N ARG A 33 -0.43 5.04 9.57
CA ARG A 33 -0.29 6.49 9.77
C ARG A 33 -1.00 7.27 8.67
N HIS A 34 -0.89 6.82 7.43
CA HIS A 34 -1.61 7.50 6.35
C HIS A 34 -3.12 7.39 6.54
N ARG A 35 -3.60 6.24 6.99
CA ARG A 35 -5.03 6.06 7.25
C ARG A 35 -5.51 6.95 8.36
N ALA A 36 -4.66 7.22 9.35
CA ALA A 36 -5.02 8.07 10.47
C ALA A 36 -4.88 9.55 10.14
N GLY A 37 -4.44 9.88 8.92
CA GLY A 37 -4.25 11.28 8.55
C GLY A 37 -2.96 11.86 9.09
N GLU A 38 -2.03 11.00 9.52
CA GLU A 38 -0.78 11.45 10.14
C GLU A 38 0.44 11.25 9.25
N GLY A 39 0.24 10.77 8.05
CA GLY A 39 1.36 10.47 7.16
C GLY A 39 1.83 11.63 6.31
N GLY A 40 1.21 12.79 6.46
CA GLY A 40 1.59 13.97 5.70
C GLY A 40 0.39 14.72 5.21
N ALA A 41 0.62 15.97 4.82
CA ALA A 41 -0.49 16.85 4.41
C ALA A 41 -1.16 16.35 3.13
N PHE A 42 -0.37 15.87 2.18
CA PHE A 42 -0.93 15.42 0.90
C PHE A 42 -1.87 14.23 1.09
N THR A 43 -1.42 13.20 1.80
CA THR A 43 -2.21 11.99 1.96
C THR A 43 -3.44 12.24 2.83
N ARG A 44 -3.34 13.19 3.76
CA ARG A 44 -4.48 13.57 4.59
C ARG A 44 -5.52 14.31 3.77
N LYS A 45 -5.07 15.27 2.97
CA LYS A 45 -5.97 16.09 2.18
C LYS A 45 -6.78 15.26 1.19
N TYR A 46 -6.12 14.32 0.52
CA TYR A 46 -6.77 13.55 -0.53
C TYR A 46 -7.27 12.19 -0.05
N ARG A 47 -7.16 11.91 1.25
CA ARG A 47 -7.64 10.66 1.84
C ARG A 47 -7.07 9.44 1.14
N VAL A 48 -5.76 9.42 1.06
CA VAL A 48 -5.04 8.35 0.38
C VAL A 48 -4.86 7.22 1.38
N HIS A 49 -5.84 6.33 1.46
CA HIS A 49 -5.95 5.35 2.52
C HIS A 49 -5.76 3.90 2.08
N ARG A 50 -5.75 3.63 0.79
CA ARG A 50 -5.62 2.26 0.31
C ARG A 50 -4.20 1.96 -0.11
N LEU A 51 -3.69 0.80 0.28
CA LEU A 51 -2.41 0.33 -0.20
C LEU A 51 -2.67 -0.46 -1.47
N VAL A 52 -2.19 0.02 -2.61
CA VAL A 52 -2.49 -0.62 -3.89
C VAL A 52 -1.29 -1.30 -4.54
N TYR A 53 -0.09 -1.10 -3.98
CA TYR A 53 1.12 -1.72 -4.53
C TYR A 53 2.23 -1.65 -3.49
N PHE A 54 3.07 -2.69 -3.41
CA PHE A 54 4.32 -2.58 -2.69
C PHE A 54 5.32 -3.59 -3.25
N HIS A 55 6.59 -3.28 -3.07
CA HIS A 55 7.69 -4.12 -3.51
C HIS A 55 8.75 -4.11 -2.43
N THR A 56 9.26 -5.27 -2.08
CA THR A 56 10.22 -5.44 -1.00
C THR A 56 11.65 -5.37 -1.53
N PHE A 57 12.48 -4.65 -0.79
CA PHE A 57 13.90 -4.55 -1.08
C PHE A 57 14.68 -4.88 0.18
N HIS A 58 15.89 -5.37 0.03
CA HIS A 58 16.75 -5.64 1.19
C HIS A 58 17.90 -4.64 1.28
N ASN A 59 17.98 -3.71 0.35
CA ASN A 59 18.98 -2.66 0.36
C ASN A 59 18.24 -1.32 0.29
N ILE A 60 18.50 -0.47 1.30
CA ILE A 60 17.76 0.80 1.37
C ILE A 60 18.08 1.71 0.19
N GLY A 61 19.31 1.68 -0.31
CA GLY A 61 19.66 2.50 -1.46
C GLY A 61 18.88 2.10 -2.70
N HIS A 62 18.69 0.79 -2.89
CA HIS A 62 17.90 0.32 -4.02
C HIS A 62 16.44 0.74 -3.87
N ALA A 63 15.91 0.67 -2.66
CA ALA A 63 14.52 1.07 -2.43
C ALA A 63 14.33 2.56 -2.71
N ILE A 64 15.23 3.39 -2.22
CA ILE A 64 15.16 4.83 -2.43
C ILE A 64 15.27 5.16 -3.91
N ALA A 65 16.19 4.48 -4.61
CA ALA A 65 16.38 4.72 -6.04
C ALA A 65 15.10 4.38 -6.81
N ARG A 66 14.46 3.28 -6.45
CA ARG A 66 13.21 2.87 -7.12
C ARG A 66 12.09 3.85 -6.83
N GLU A 67 11.97 4.29 -5.59
CA GLU A 67 10.94 5.25 -5.23
C GLU A 67 11.12 6.55 -6.00
N THR A 68 12.37 7.03 -6.08
CA THR A 68 12.68 8.24 -6.82
C THR A 68 12.34 8.08 -8.30
N GLU A 69 12.66 6.92 -8.86
CA GLU A 69 12.37 6.64 -10.25
C GLU A 69 10.86 6.69 -10.51
N ILE A 70 10.09 5.99 -9.70
CA ILE A 70 8.64 5.92 -9.89
C ILE A 70 8.00 7.29 -9.74
N LYS A 71 8.48 8.09 -8.80
CA LYS A 71 7.92 9.41 -8.59
C LYS A 71 8.04 10.30 -9.82
N LYS A 72 9.05 10.06 -10.66
CA LYS A 72 9.26 10.86 -11.87
C LYS A 72 8.41 10.38 -13.05
N TRP A 73 7.79 9.24 -12.94
CA TRP A 73 7.01 8.69 -14.04
C TRP A 73 5.72 9.49 -14.24
N ARG A 74 5.22 9.46 -15.46
CA ARG A 74 3.89 9.98 -15.75
C ARG A 74 2.86 9.09 -15.08
N ARG A 75 1.67 9.63 -14.91
CA ARG A 75 0.60 8.90 -14.24
C ARG A 75 0.29 7.57 -14.92
N GLU A 76 0.23 7.55 -16.23
CA GLU A 76 -0.12 6.32 -16.94
C GLU A 76 0.83 5.18 -16.60
N LYS A 77 2.12 5.51 -16.43
CA LYS A 77 3.10 4.48 -16.13
C LYS A 77 2.97 3.99 -14.70
N LYS A 78 2.63 4.89 -13.78
CA LYS A 78 2.35 4.49 -12.40
C LYS A 78 1.12 3.60 -12.33
N VAL A 79 0.08 3.95 -13.07
CA VAL A 79 -1.14 3.16 -13.12
C VAL A 79 -0.85 1.77 -13.69
N ALA A 80 -0.05 1.70 -14.74
CA ALA A 80 0.31 0.41 -15.33
C ALA A 80 1.06 -0.47 -14.33
N LEU A 81 1.94 0.12 -13.53
CA LEU A 81 2.66 -0.62 -12.52
C LEU A 81 1.70 -1.20 -11.48
N ILE A 82 0.75 -0.41 -11.03
CA ILE A 82 -0.23 -0.86 -10.06
C ILE A 82 -1.07 -1.99 -10.66
N GLU A 83 -1.59 -1.77 -11.85
CA GLU A 83 -2.58 -2.68 -12.42
C GLU A 83 -1.97 -3.97 -12.93
N ALA A 84 -0.67 -4.02 -13.11
CA ALA A 84 -0.02 -5.27 -13.47
C ALA A 84 -0.20 -6.33 -12.37
N ARG A 85 -0.34 -5.91 -11.13
CA ARG A 85 -0.54 -6.84 -10.02
C ARG A 85 -1.89 -6.68 -9.34
N ASN A 86 -2.51 -5.52 -9.48
CA ASN A 86 -3.72 -5.21 -8.74
C ASN A 86 -4.67 -4.44 -9.66
N PRO A 87 -5.25 -5.14 -10.64
CA PRO A 87 -6.03 -4.47 -11.69
C PRO A 87 -7.24 -3.71 -11.18
N THR A 88 -7.78 -4.07 -10.04
CA THR A 88 -8.97 -3.41 -9.53
C THR A 88 -8.67 -2.45 -8.39
N TRP A 89 -7.40 -2.22 -8.11
CA TRP A 89 -6.97 -1.28 -7.06
C TRP A 89 -7.54 -1.63 -5.68
N GLU A 90 -7.51 -2.91 -5.36
CA GLU A 90 -7.95 -3.36 -4.05
C GLU A 90 -6.97 -2.90 -2.98
N ASP A 91 -7.49 -2.71 -1.78
CA ASP A 91 -6.66 -2.33 -0.66
C ASP A 91 -5.93 -3.57 -0.15
N LEU A 92 -4.64 -3.67 -0.46
CA LEU A 92 -3.83 -4.82 -0.08
C LEU A 92 -3.59 -4.88 1.43
N ALA A 93 -3.92 -3.81 2.14
CA ALA A 93 -3.74 -3.74 3.59
C ALA A 93 -5.07 -3.75 4.32
N GLU A 94 -6.09 -4.31 3.70
CA GLU A 94 -7.40 -4.37 4.33
C GLU A 94 -7.30 -5.15 5.62
N GLY A 95 -7.83 -4.61 6.69
CA GLY A 95 -7.82 -5.27 7.99
C GLY A 95 -6.57 -5.08 8.82
N TRP A 96 -5.54 -4.44 8.26
CA TRP A 96 -4.34 -4.20 9.04
C TRP A 96 -4.67 -3.27 10.22
N GLY A 97 -4.13 -3.60 11.38
CA GLY A 97 -4.34 -2.79 12.58
C GLY A 97 -5.63 -3.08 13.30
N GLU A 98 -6.46 -3.95 12.78
CA GLU A 98 -7.72 -4.29 13.42
C GLU A 98 -7.57 -5.57 14.23
N PRO A 99 -8.33 -5.71 15.30
CA PRO A 99 -8.30 -6.96 16.06
C PRO A 99 -8.71 -8.12 15.16
N ALA A 100 -8.18 -9.28 15.44
CA ALA A 100 -8.47 -10.46 14.64
C ALA A 100 -9.97 -10.76 14.58
N VAL A 101 -10.68 -10.54 15.67
CA VAL A 101 -12.11 -10.80 15.68
C VAL A 101 -12.84 -9.90 14.70
N MET A 102 -12.41 -8.65 14.59
CA MET A 102 -13.03 -7.72 13.65
C MET A 102 -12.74 -8.13 12.21
N ARG A 103 -11.53 -8.59 11.94
CA ARG A 103 -11.19 -9.03 10.60
C ARG A 103 -12.01 -10.25 10.21
N VAL A 104 -12.20 -11.16 11.14
CA VAL A 104 -12.99 -12.34 10.86
C VAL A 104 -14.45 -11.96 10.57
N ALA A 105 -14.99 -11.07 11.38
CA ALA A 105 -16.36 -10.61 11.16
C ALA A 105 -16.51 -9.92 9.81
N ARG A 106 -15.55 -9.09 9.45
CA ARG A 106 -15.60 -8.41 8.16
C ARG A 106 -15.55 -9.40 7.01
N LYS A 107 -14.69 -10.42 7.13
CA LYS A 107 -14.62 -11.39 6.11
C LYS A 107 -15.90 -12.17 5.99
N ALA A 108 -16.50 -12.52 7.10
CA ALA A 108 -17.74 -13.25 7.10
C ALA A 108 -18.84 -12.45 6.43
N GLY A 109 -18.79 -11.14 6.52
CA GLY A 109 -19.78 -10.30 5.88
C GLY A 109 -19.45 -9.96 4.45
N SER A 110 -18.37 -10.47 3.93
CA SER A 110 -17.98 -10.14 2.57
C SER A 110 -18.89 -10.80 1.58
N SER A 111 -18.90 -10.22 0.42
CA SER A 111 -19.64 -10.79 -0.66
C SER A 111 -19.13 -12.17 -0.96
N PRO A 112 -20.00 -13.07 -1.31
CA PRO A 112 -19.57 -14.39 -1.66
C PRO A 112 -18.61 -14.41 -2.82
N GLY A 113 -18.62 -13.43 -3.61
CA GLY A 113 -17.74 -13.44 -4.71
C GLY A 113 -16.34 -13.05 -4.36
N PHE A 114 -16.12 -12.64 -3.15
CA PHE A 114 -14.82 -12.25 -2.77
C PHE A 114 -13.92 -13.42 -2.76
N GLN A 115 -12.87 -13.40 -3.34
CA GLN A 115 -12.14 -14.44 -3.40
C GLN A 115 -11.10 -14.56 -2.83
N PRO A 116 -10.88 -15.34 -2.62
CA PRO A 116 -9.86 -15.63 -2.08
C PRO A 116 -8.67 -15.42 -2.64
N GLY A 117 -8.57 -15.18 -3.66
CA GLY A 117 -7.38 -14.93 -4.15
C GLY A 117 -6.64 -14.17 -3.31
N SER A 118 -7.26 -13.63 -2.53
CA SER A 118 -6.59 -12.90 -1.66
C SER A 118 -6.04 -13.70 -0.65
N GLU A 119 -6.08 -14.63 -0.64
CA GLU A 119 -5.56 -15.22 0.34
C GLU A 119 -4.81 -15.68 -0.01
#